data_739c0fd1674b43dd00e3d328645b851c
#
_entry.id   739c0fd1674b43dd00e3d328645b851c
#
_cell.length_a   1.000
_cell.length_b   1.000
_cell.length_c   1.000
_cell.angle_alpha   90.00
_cell.angle_beta   90.00
_cell.angle_gamma   90.00
#
_symmetry.space_group_name_H-M   'P 1'
#
loop_
_entity.id
_entity.type
_entity.pdbx_description
1 polymer ?
#
loop_
_entity_poly.entity_id
_entity_poly.type
_entity_poly.pdbx_seq_one_letter_code
_entity_poly.pdbx_strand_id
1 'polypeptide(L)'
;RVPSFTEMSRFARSIGEVAKIINREEFKVEDDFEVLDDDLEWTSNLKRNENGKLLKTIGNIVTVLDNDLRLKDKFAIDIFANRGMVMGSLPWDRRTELRQFEEVDGSGLRNYLESVYGLSGENKVNDALLLISNKNKFNSVGRYLESLVWDGKKRLNTLLQEYLGAEDNIYVREVMAVSLTAAVARAIDGGVKYDCMPIFTGKQGIGKSTFLAKLGKEWFSDSLQSFEGKEASEMIQGTWVNELGELTYFSKSETNTIKQFLSKTHDIYRRAYGRVTEKYPRRCVFFGTSNDREFLRDKTGNRRFWPVEVGTLKPTKKIFGDLDNEVDQIWAEAYNNYVIGMDLELSDEA
;
A
#
# COMPACT_ATOMS: atom_id res chain seq x y z
N ARG A 1 3.74 1.15 -28.04
CA ARG A 1 3.52 0.95 -29.49
C ARG A 1 2.06 1.12 -29.74
N VAL A 2 1.65 2.10 -30.54
CA VAL A 2 0.24 2.30 -30.91
C VAL A 2 -0.24 1.04 -31.64
N PRO A 3 -1.41 0.45 -31.27
CA PRO A 3 -1.92 -0.72 -31.94
C PRO A 3 -2.15 -0.48 -33.43
N SER A 4 -1.89 -1.50 -34.24
CA SER A 4 -2.15 -1.42 -35.67
C SER A 4 -3.65 -1.31 -35.94
N PHE A 5 -4.02 -0.71 -37.09
CA PHE A 5 -5.44 -0.57 -37.50
C PHE A 5 -6.16 -1.93 -37.54
N THR A 6 -5.44 -3.02 -37.83
CA THR A 6 -5.97 -4.39 -37.83
C THR A 6 -6.28 -4.89 -36.43
N GLU A 7 -5.47 -4.54 -35.43
CA GLU A 7 -5.72 -4.93 -34.02
C GLU A 7 -6.89 -4.11 -33.45
N MET A 8 -6.98 -2.83 -33.78
CA MET A 8 -8.14 -2.01 -33.40
C MET A 8 -9.44 -2.49 -34.05
N SER A 9 -9.40 -2.94 -35.31
CA SER A 9 -10.57 -3.48 -35.98
C SER A 9 -11.01 -4.85 -35.41
N ARG A 10 -10.08 -5.70 -34.97
CA ARG A 10 -10.40 -6.95 -34.25
C ARG A 10 -11.02 -6.65 -32.89
N PHE A 11 -10.50 -5.68 -32.16
CA PHE A 11 -11.03 -5.24 -30.87
C PHE A 11 -12.43 -4.65 -31.02
N ALA A 12 -12.65 -3.78 -32.02
CA ALA A 12 -13.95 -3.21 -32.32
C ALA A 12 -14.98 -4.28 -32.76
N ARG A 13 -14.56 -5.34 -33.48
CA ARG A 13 -15.43 -6.47 -33.81
C ARG A 13 -15.83 -7.26 -32.57
N SER A 14 -14.88 -7.60 -31.68
CA SER A 14 -15.20 -8.37 -30.46
C SER A 14 -16.17 -7.61 -29.54
N ILE A 15 -16.04 -6.29 -29.40
CA ILE A 15 -16.99 -5.44 -28.69
C ILE A 15 -18.36 -5.43 -29.37
N GLY A 16 -18.35 -5.31 -30.71
CA GLY A 16 -19.58 -5.33 -31.51
C GLY A 16 -20.33 -6.67 -31.42
N GLU A 17 -19.63 -7.76 -31.30
CA GLU A 17 -20.20 -9.11 -31.15
C GLU A 17 -20.83 -9.31 -29.77
N VAL A 18 -20.15 -8.92 -28.69
CA VAL A 18 -20.72 -8.94 -27.34
C VAL A 18 -21.96 -8.05 -27.24
N ALA A 19 -21.91 -6.83 -27.82
CA ALA A 19 -23.06 -5.94 -27.85
C ALA A 19 -24.24 -6.54 -28.66
N LYS A 20 -23.97 -7.30 -29.71
CA LYS A 20 -25.00 -8.01 -30.50
C LYS A 20 -25.62 -9.16 -29.71
N ILE A 21 -24.83 -9.95 -28.98
CA ILE A 21 -25.30 -11.07 -28.14
C ILE A 21 -26.23 -10.54 -27.04
N ILE A 22 -25.88 -9.43 -26.42
CA ILE A 22 -26.69 -8.83 -25.33
C ILE A 22 -27.98 -8.20 -25.81
N ASN A 23 -28.05 -7.74 -27.08
CA ASN A 23 -29.17 -6.98 -27.61
C ASN A 23 -30.08 -7.77 -28.61
N ARG A 24 -29.77 -9.03 -28.95
CA ARG A 24 -30.56 -9.83 -29.88
C ARG A 24 -30.74 -11.27 -29.37
N GLU A 25 -31.98 -11.73 -29.32
CA GLU A 25 -32.34 -13.14 -29.32
C GLU A 25 -32.07 -13.71 -30.73
N GLU A 26 -31.18 -14.64 -30.86
CA GLU A 26 -30.69 -15.34 -32.05
C GLU A 26 -29.36 -14.81 -32.62
N PHE A 27 -28.27 -15.49 -32.29
CA PHE A 27 -27.11 -15.57 -33.17
C PHE A 27 -26.48 -16.95 -33.12
N LYS A 28 -26.54 -17.65 -34.27
CA LYS A 28 -25.65 -18.78 -34.57
C LYS A 28 -24.32 -18.18 -35.08
N VAL A 29 -23.25 -18.45 -34.39
CA VAL A 29 -21.88 -18.16 -34.84
C VAL A 29 -21.29 -19.47 -35.35
N GLU A 30 -21.14 -19.59 -36.66
CA GLU A 30 -20.18 -20.50 -37.26
C GLU A 30 -18.89 -19.71 -37.45
N ASP A 31 -17.79 -20.29 -36.95
CA ASP A 31 -16.37 -20.06 -37.14
C ASP A 31 -15.54 -19.39 -36.03
N ASP A 32 -14.73 -20.25 -35.40
CA ASP A 32 -13.37 -20.05 -34.87
C ASP A 32 -13.14 -19.15 -33.63
N PHE A 33 -14.07 -19.02 -32.74
CA PHE A 33 -13.81 -18.79 -31.32
C PHE A 33 -14.77 -19.65 -30.50
N GLU A 34 -14.27 -20.65 -29.80
CA GLU A 34 -15.00 -21.29 -28.69
C GLU A 34 -15.28 -20.21 -27.63
N VAL A 35 -16.38 -19.49 -27.77
CA VAL A 35 -17.04 -18.84 -26.65
C VAL A 35 -17.67 -19.99 -25.89
N LEU A 36 -17.06 -20.41 -24.79
CA LEU A 36 -17.64 -21.37 -23.89
C LEU A 36 -19.02 -20.84 -23.50
N ASP A 37 -20.08 -21.56 -23.79
CA ASP A 37 -21.51 -21.21 -23.50
C ASP A 37 -21.73 -20.88 -22.01
N ASP A 38 -20.84 -21.35 -21.11
CA ASP A 38 -20.86 -21.09 -19.68
C ASP A 38 -20.55 -19.63 -19.32
N ASP A 39 -19.90 -18.85 -20.18
CA ASP A 39 -19.46 -17.49 -19.88
C ASP A 39 -20.57 -16.43 -19.98
N LEU A 40 -21.75 -16.74 -20.47
CA LEU A 40 -22.85 -15.80 -20.68
C LEU A 40 -24.11 -16.02 -19.83
N GLU A 41 -24.17 -17.11 -19.05
CA GLU A 41 -25.32 -17.39 -18.16
C GLU A 41 -25.62 -16.23 -17.20
N TRP A 42 -24.57 -15.54 -16.71
CA TRP A 42 -24.72 -14.41 -15.81
C TRP A 42 -25.51 -13.24 -16.43
N THR A 43 -25.57 -13.13 -17.76
CA THR A 43 -26.31 -12.07 -18.45
C THR A 43 -27.83 -12.19 -18.27
N SER A 44 -28.32 -13.41 -17.95
CA SER A 44 -29.72 -13.68 -17.61
C SER A 44 -30.11 -13.01 -16.27
N ASN A 45 -29.14 -12.77 -15.38
CA ASN A 45 -29.37 -12.10 -14.10
C ASN A 45 -29.50 -10.57 -14.24
N LEU A 46 -29.19 -10.01 -15.43
CA LEU A 46 -29.31 -8.58 -15.67
C LEU A 46 -30.79 -8.16 -15.78
N LYS A 47 -31.19 -7.21 -14.95
CA LYS A 47 -32.56 -6.67 -14.92
C LYS A 47 -32.83 -5.87 -16.18
N ARG A 48 -33.96 -6.19 -16.84
CA ARG A 48 -34.43 -5.55 -18.08
C ARG A 48 -35.80 -4.90 -17.85
N ASN A 49 -36.11 -3.91 -18.69
CA ASN A 49 -37.47 -3.36 -18.75
C ASN A 49 -38.38 -4.23 -19.62
N GLU A 50 -39.65 -3.86 -19.71
CA GLU A 50 -40.69 -4.58 -20.53
C GLU A 50 -40.32 -4.71 -22.01
N ASN A 51 -39.46 -3.82 -22.52
CA ASN A 51 -38.96 -3.83 -23.91
C ASN A 51 -37.65 -4.60 -24.07
N GLY A 52 -37.20 -5.39 -23.07
CA GLY A 52 -35.95 -6.15 -23.10
C GLY A 52 -34.66 -5.34 -22.91
N LYS A 53 -34.74 -4.02 -22.75
CA LYS A 53 -33.55 -3.16 -22.57
C LYS A 53 -33.02 -3.22 -21.14
N LEU A 54 -31.67 -3.27 -20.96
CA LEU A 54 -31.06 -3.29 -19.65
C LEU A 54 -31.42 -2.05 -18.83
N LEU A 55 -31.81 -2.26 -17.58
CA LEU A 55 -32.03 -1.17 -16.63
C LEU A 55 -30.69 -0.59 -16.17
N LYS A 56 -30.56 0.73 -16.18
CA LYS A 56 -29.38 1.45 -15.70
C LYS A 56 -29.37 1.51 -14.17
N THR A 57 -29.13 0.36 -13.52
CA THR A 57 -29.10 0.22 -12.07
C THR A 57 -27.69 -0.10 -11.57
N ILE A 58 -27.38 0.26 -10.31
CA ILE A 58 -26.12 -0.13 -9.65
C ILE A 58 -25.96 -1.65 -9.68
N GLY A 59 -27.05 -2.41 -9.42
CA GLY A 59 -27.00 -3.88 -9.41
C GLY A 59 -26.57 -4.48 -10.76
N ASN A 60 -27.08 -3.97 -11.89
CA ASN A 60 -26.65 -4.42 -13.21
C ASN A 60 -25.17 -4.11 -13.47
N ILE A 61 -24.71 -2.90 -13.06
CA ILE A 61 -23.29 -2.54 -13.22
C ILE A 61 -22.41 -3.44 -12.36
N VAL A 62 -22.80 -3.71 -11.10
CA VAL A 62 -22.09 -4.67 -10.21
C VAL A 62 -22.03 -6.05 -10.86
N THR A 63 -23.14 -6.55 -11.39
CA THR A 63 -23.17 -7.86 -12.07
C THR A 63 -22.21 -7.90 -13.26
N VAL A 64 -22.13 -6.83 -14.08
CA VAL A 64 -21.18 -6.75 -15.19
C VAL A 64 -19.74 -6.73 -14.67
N LEU A 65 -19.43 -5.89 -13.67
CA LEU A 65 -18.07 -5.79 -13.10
C LEU A 65 -17.59 -7.11 -12.46
N ASP A 66 -18.50 -7.92 -11.96
CA ASP A 66 -18.19 -9.18 -11.27
C ASP A 66 -18.06 -10.37 -12.22
N ASN A 67 -18.60 -10.28 -13.44
CA ASN A 67 -18.70 -11.42 -14.36
C ASN A 67 -18.05 -11.20 -15.72
N ASP A 68 -18.01 -9.97 -16.28
CA ASP A 68 -17.33 -9.73 -17.56
C ASP A 68 -15.82 -10.04 -17.40
N LEU A 69 -15.33 -11.05 -18.10
CA LEU A 69 -13.94 -11.53 -18.01
C LEU A 69 -12.87 -10.43 -18.20
N ARG A 70 -13.23 -9.34 -18.89
CA ARG A 70 -12.35 -8.19 -19.11
C ARG A 70 -12.32 -7.23 -17.93
N LEU A 71 -13.31 -7.31 -17.01
CA LEU A 71 -13.45 -6.42 -15.85
C LEU A 71 -13.40 -7.19 -14.52
N LYS A 72 -13.71 -8.49 -14.55
CA LYS A 72 -13.73 -9.37 -13.39
C LYS A 72 -12.38 -9.36 -12.67
N ASP A 73 -12.41 -9.17 -11.36
CA ASP A 73 -11.25 -9.14 -10.48
C ASP A 73 -10.20 -8.05 -10.83
N LYS A 74 -10.58 -7.07 -11.69
CA LYS A 74 -9.65 -6.00 -12.11
C LYS A 74 -9.61 -4.81 -11.15
N PHE A 75 -10.62 -4.64 -10.31
CA PHE A 75 -10.72 -3.50 -9.41
C PHE A 75 -10.67 -3.96 -7.95
N ALA A 76 -9.79 -3.34 -7.18
CA ALA A 76 -9.60 -3.64 -5.76
C ALA A 76 -9.32 -2.37 -4.96
N ILE A 77 -9.36 -2.46 -3.63
CA ILE A 77 -8.86 -1.45 -2.71
C ILE A 77 -7.64 -2.04 -1.99
N ASP A 78 -6.51 -1.38 -2.08
CA ASP A 78 -5.42 -1.62 -1.15
C ASP A 78 -5.74 -0.92 0.18
N ILE A 79 -6.05 -1.69 1.21
CA ILE A 79 -6.39 -1.16 2.54
C ILE A 79 -5.16 -0.65 3.30
N PHE A 80 -3.94 -1.00 2.87
CA PHE A 80 -2.71 -0.43 3.42
C PHE A 80 -2.56 1.02 2.98
N ALA A 81 -2.64 1.27 1.68
CA ALA A 81 -2.52 2.60 1.09
C ALA A 81 -3.84 3.38 1.06
N ASN A 82 -4.98 2.73 1.35
CA ASN A 82 -6.33 3.27 1.20
C ASN A 82 -6.58 3.84 -0.21
N ARG A 83 -6.18 3.11 -1.25
CA ARG A 83 -6.28 3.54 -2.65
C ARG A 83 -6.97 2.49 -3.49
N GLY A 84 -7.72 2.96 -4.51
CA GLY A 84 -8.21 2.09 -5.58
C GLY A 84 -7.05 1.57 -6.42
N MET A 85 -7.10 0.31 -6.78
CA MET A 85 -6.07 -0.40 -7.54
C MET A 85 -6.66 -1.08 -8.76
N VAL A 86 -5.86 -1.20 -9.81
CA VAL A 86 -6.14 -1.97 -11.02
C VAL A 86 -5.25 -3.21 -11.03
N MET A 87 -5.87 -4.38 -11.16
CA MET A 87 -5.23 -5.69 -11.09
C MET A 87 -5.01 -6.25 -12.51
N GLY A 88 -4.13 -5.61 -13.29
CA GLY A 88 -3.78 -6.05 -14.63
C GLY A 88 -4.46 -5.26 -15.77
N SER A 89 -4.51 -5.84 -16.97
CA SER A 89 -4.98 -5.14 -18.17
C SER A 89 -6.49 -4.87 -18.15
N LEU A 90 -6.87 -3.74 -18.75
CA LEU A 90 -8.25 -3.31 -18.96
C LEU A 90 -8.55 -3.16 -20.47
N PRO A 91 -9.81 -3.14 -20.91
CA PRO A 91 -10.16 -2.95 -22.33
C PRO A 91 -9.56 -1.71 -22.97
N TRP A 92 -9.30 -0.66 -22.20
CA TRP A 92 -8.70 0.62 -22.64
C TRP A 92 -7.24 0.77 -22.26
N ASP A 93 -6.65 -0.16 -21.45
CA ASP A 93 -5.27 -0.10 -20.98
C ASP A 93 -4.64 -1.50 -20.95
N ARG A 94 -3.54 -1.68 -21.67
CA ARG A 94 -2.85 -2.98 -21.82
C ARG A 94 -1.80 -3.26 -20.76
N ARG A 95 -1.57 -2.33 -19.82
CA ARG A 95 -0.65 -2.56 -18.70
C ARG A 95 -1.14 -3.76 -17.88
N THR A 96 -0.26 -4.70 -17.58
CA THR A 96 -0.58 -5.95 -16.87
C THR A 96 -0.20 -5.93 -15.41
N GLU A 97 0.66 -5.01 -15.01
CA GLU A 97 1.12 -4.84 -13.63
C GLU A 97 0.03 -4.27 -12.72
N LEU A 98 0.13 -4.60 -11.44
CA LEU A 98 -0.66 -3.97 -10.37
C LEU A 98 -0.32 -2.48 -10.32
N ARG A 99 -1.31 -1.62 -10.40
CA ARG A 99 -1.14 -0.17 -10.38
C ARG A 99 -2.27 0.57 -9.67
N GLN A 100 -2.03 1.81 -9.32
CA GLN A 100 -3.08 2.67 -8.79
C GLN A 100 -4.15 2.95 -9.85
N PHE A 101 -5.41 3.03 -9.42
CA PHE A 101 -6.53 3.48 -10.24
C PHE A 101 -6.35 4.97 -10.56
N GLU A 102 -6.36 5.30 -11.84
CA GLU A 102 -6.18 6.65 -12.38
C GLU A 102 -7.52 7.24 -12.87
N GLU A 103 -7.60 8.55 -13.06
CA GLU A 103 -8.82 9.21 -13.58
C GLU A 103 -9.24 8.69 -14.96
N VAL A 104 -8.25 8.34 -15.80
CA VAL A 104 -8.50 7.74 -17.10
C VAL A 104 -9.23 6.40 -17.01
N ASP A 105 -9.00 5.64 -15.93
CA ASP A 105 -9.68 4.36 -15.71
C ASP A 105 -11.17 4.56 -15.44
N GLY A 106 -11.52 5.59 -14.68
CA GLY A 106 -12.92 5.97 -14.47
C GLY A 106 -13.63 6.35 -15.77
N SER A 107 -12.96 7.09 -16.63
CA SER A 107 -13.47 7.48 -17.94
C SER A 107 -13.57 6.29 -18.90
N GLY A 108 -12.54 5.43 -18.93
CA GLY A 108 -12.51 4.19 -19.71
C GLY A 108 -13.62 3.24 -19.32
N LEU A 109 -13.82 3.05 -18.01
CA LEU A 109 -14.89 2.21 -17.48
C LEU A 109 -16.27 2.69 -17.88
N ARG A 110 -16.55 4.01 -17.74
CA ARG A 110 -17.84 4.59 -18.15
C ARG A 110 -18.08 4.39 -19.64
N ASN A 111 -17.07 4.68 -20.47
CA ASN A 111 -17.18 4.49 -21.92
C ASN A 111 -17.42 3.03 -22.30
N TYR A 112 -16.70 2.10 -21.68
CA TYR A 112 -16.88 0.66 -21.90
C TYR A 112 -18.29 0.20 -21.55
N LEU A 113 -18.77 0.51 -20.35
CA LEU A 113 -20.10 0.13 -19.86
C LEU A 113 -21.22 0.71 -20.74
N GLU A 114 -21.05 1.94 -21.23
CA GLU A 114 -22.03 2.59 -22.12
C GLU A 114 -22.02 1.95 -23.51
N SER A 115 -20.84 1.75 -24.09
CA SER A 115 -20.69 1.23 -25.46
C SER A 115 -21.09 -0.23 -25.58
N VAL A 116 -20.75 -1.07 -24.60
CA VAL A 116 -20.98 -2.51 -24.66
C VAL A 116 -22.35 -2.89 -24.10
N TYR A 117 -22.76 -2.28 -22.99
CA TYR A 117 -23.96 -2.67 -22.25
C TYR A 117 -25.08 -1.63 -22.27
N GLY A 118 -24.83 -0.43 -22.80
CA GLY A 118 -25.78 0.68 -22.71
C GLY A 118 -26.00 1.18 -21.28
N LEU A 119 -25.11 0.81 -20.35
CA LEU A 119 -25.17 1.18 -18.93
C LEU A 119 -24.43 2.49 -18.72
N SER A 120 -25.13 3.53 -18.26
CA SER A 120 -24.57 4.86 -18.02
C SER A 120 -25.07 5.47 -16.71
N GLY A 121 -24.37 6.52 -16.27
CA GLY A 121 -24.65 7.26 -15.04
C GLY A 121 -23.47 7.23 -14.08
N GLU A 122 -22.71 8.33 -14.06
CA GLU A 122 -21.44 8.43 -13.32
C GLU A 122 -21.54 8.00 -11.84
N ASN A 123 -22.53 8.50 -11.10
CA ASN A 123 -22.69 8.15 -9.70
C ASN A 123 -22.95 6.64 -9.52
N LYS A 124 -23.75 6.01 -10.40
CA LYS A 124 -24.03 4.57 -10.32
C LYS A 124 -22.81 3.73 -10.65
N VAL A 125 -22.00 4.16 -11.61
CA VAL A 125 -20.74 3.51 -11.96
C VAL A 125 -19.76 3.61 -10.79
N ASN A 126 -19.63 4.78 -10.19
CA ASN A 126 -18.75 5.00 -9.03
C ASN A 126 -19.20 4.17 -7.81
N ASP A 127 -20.51 4.11 -7.53
CA ASP A 127 -21.04 3.30 -6.43
C ASP A 127 -20.81 1.80 -6.68
N ALA A 128 -21.04 1.31 -7.90
CA ALA A 128 -20.78 -0.08 -8.26
C ALA A 128 -19.30 -0.44 -8.19
N LEU A 129 -18.43 0.45 -8.71
CA LEU A 129 -16.98 0.31 -8.62
C LEU A 129 -16.51 0.24 -7.17
N LEU A 130 -17.03 1.09 -6.29
CA LEU A 130 -16.72 1.07 -4.87
C LEU A 130 -17.11 -0.27 -4.21
N LEU A 131 -18.29 -0.80 -4.52
CA LEU A 131 -18.78 -2.08 -3.99
C LEU A 131 -17.88 -3.23 -4.43
N ILE A 132 -17.54 -3.32 -5.72
CA ILE A 132 -16.67 -4.37 -6.26
C ILE A 132 -15.24 -4.23 -5.71
N SER A 133 -14.68 -3.03 -5.71
CA SER A 133 -13.33 -2.81 -5.19
C SER A 133 -13.21 -3.14 -3.70
N ASN A 134 -14.26 -2.88 -2.91
CA ASN A 134 -14.29 -3.26 -1.48
C ASN A 134 -14.46 -4.78 -1.29
N LYS A 135 -15.15 -5.49 -2.20
CA LYS A 135 -15.22 -6.96 -2.20
C LYS A 135 -13.82 -7.57 -2.40
N ASN A 136 -13.02 -6.97 -3.28
CA ASN A 136 -11.69 -7.44 -3.68
C ASN A 136 -10.55 -6.76 -2.89
N LYS A 137 -10.83 -6.21 -1.70
CA LYS A 137 -9.83 -5.51 -0.90
C LYS A 137 -8.66 -6.42 -0.50
N PHE A 138 -7.48 -5.85 -0.44
CA PHE A 138 -6.26 -6.52 0.01
C PHE A 138 -5.35 -5.55 0.77
N ASN A 139 -4.30 -6.08 1.41
CA ASN A 139 -3.25 -5.32 2.08
C ASN A 139 -1.93 -5.62 1.35
N SER A 140 -1.36 -4.63 0.67
CA SER A 140 -0.13 -4.84 -0.13
C SER A 140 1.06 -5.28 0.72
N VAL A 141 1.33 -4.60 1.83
CA VAL A 141 2.40 -4.97 2.76
C VAL A 141 2.08 -6.31 3.45
N GLY A 142 0.82 -6.55 3.82
CA GLY A 142 0.38 -7.81 4.38
C GLY A 142 0.67 -8.99 3.46
N ARG A 143 0.27 -8.89 2.19
CA ARG A 143 0.58 -9.92 1.17
C ARG A 143 2.08 -10.16 1.00
N TYR A 144 2.88 -9.09 1.01
CA TYR A 144 4.33 -9.21 0.97
C TYR A 144 4.84 -10.01 2.16
N LEU A 145 4.47 -9.62 3.39
CA LEU A 145 4.92 -10.29 4.62
C LEU A 145 4.49 -11.76 4.69
N GLU A 146 3.24 -12.05 4.32
CA GLU A 146 2.68 -13.42 4.29
C GLU A 146 3.34 -14.31 3.23
N SER A 147 3.94 -13.72 2.19
CA SER A 147 4.68 -14.47 1.16
C SER A 147 6.08 -14.89 1.60
N LEU A 148 6.59 -14.32 2.70
CA LEU A 148 7.96 -14.57 3.17
C LEU A 148 8.03 -15.87 4.00
N VAL A 149 9.13 -16.58 3.83
CA VAL A 149 9.46 -17.76 4.65
C VAL A 149 10.78 -17.51 5.37
N TRP A 150 10.73 -17.43 6.70
CA TRP A 150 11.93 -17.21 7.50
C TRP A 150 12.85 -18.44 7.51
N ASP A 151 14.13 -18.22 7.28
CA ASP A 151 15.16 -19.26 7.27
C ASP A 151 15.66 -19.71 8.69
N GLY A 152 15.09 -19.12 9.74
CA GLY A 152 15.44 -19.41 11.14
C GLY A 152 16.68 -18.68 11.66
N LYS A 153 17.37 -17.87 10.84
CA LYS A 153 18.55 -17.11 11.28
C LYS A 153 18.12 -15.76 11.84
N LYS A 154 18.58 -15.48 13.07
CA LYS A 154 18.35 -14.19 13.73
C LYS A 154 19.26 -13.12 13.12
N ARG A 155 18.67 -12.03 12.62
CA ARG A 155 19.35 -10.87 12.03
C ARG A 155 18.98 -9.56 12.72
N LEU A 156 17.78 -9.45 13.28
CA LEU A 156 17.29 -8.21 13.87
C LEU A 156 18.19 -7.70 14.99
N ASN A 157 18.71 -8.59 15.82
CA ASN A 157 19.53 -8.23 16.97
C ASN A 157 20.94 -7.72 16.59
N THR A 158 21.42 -8.00 15.38
CA THR A 158 22.76 -7.59 14.92
C THR A 158 22.70 -6.57 13.77
N LEU A 159 21.51 -6.17 13.36
CA LEU A 159 21.26 -5.42 12.16
C LEU A 159 22.02 -4.07 12.11
N LEU A 160 21.97 -3.29 13.19
CA LEU A 160 22.65 -1.99 13.25
C LEU A 160 24.16 -2.12 13.39
N GLN A 161 24.65 -3.13 14.09
CA GLN A 161 26.08 -3.42 14.20
C GLN A 161 26.66 -3.80 12.84
N GLU A 162 26.01 -4.72 12.14
CA GLU A 162 26.52 -5.27 10.89
C GLU A 162 26.48 -4.27 9.72
N TYR A 163 25.40 -3.46 9.60
CA TYR A 163 25.22 -2.55 8.47
C TYR A 163 25.62 -1.10 8.74
N LEU A 164 25.42 -0.62 9.97
CA LEU A 164 25.68 0.78 10.31
C LEU A 164 26.79 0.98 11.34
N GLY A 165 27.42 -0.10 11.82
CA GLY A 165 28.54 -0.02 12.76
C GLY A 165 28.15 0.59 14.10
N ALA A 166 26.99 0.25 14.66
CA ALA A 166 26.60 0.59 16.01
C ALA A 166 27.31 -0.29 17.02
N GLU A 167 27.38 0.15 18.28
CA GLU A 167 27.88 -0.68 19.37
C GLU A 167 26.96 -1.87 19.68
N ASP A 168 27.56 -2.96 20.09
CA ASP A 168 26.81 -4.18 20.47
C ASP A 168 26.42 -4.13 21.95
N ASN A 169 25.17 -3.75 22.22
CA ASN A 169 24.58 -3.76 23.54
C ASN A 169 23.10 -4.17 23.49
N ILE A 170 22.49 -4.46 24.62
CA ILE A 170 21.09 -4.93 24.71
C ILE A 170 20.13 -3.91 24.09
N TYR A 171 20.29 -2.63 24.40
CA TYR A 171 19.46 -1.55 23.88
C TYR A 171 19.46 -1.52 22.34
N VAL A 172 20.64 -1.50 21.72
CA VAL A 172 20.78 -1.44 20.25
C VAL A 172 20.16 -2.67 19.57
N ARG A 173 20.33 -3.85 20.18
CA ARG A 173 19.71 -5.10 19.68
C ARG A 173 18.20 -5.02 19.70
N GLU A 174 17.60 -4.55 20.80
CA GLU A 174 16.16 -4.49 20.97
C GLU A 174 15.51 -3.39 20.16
N VAL A 175 16.13 -2.23 20.00
CA VAL A 175 15.58 -1.10 19.22
C VAL A 175 15.11 -1.55 17.84
N MET A 176 15.94 -2.29 17.10
CA MET A 176 15.54 -2.75 15.76
C MET A 176 14.56 -3.90 15.79
N ALA A 177 14.73 -4.86 16.68
CA ALA A 177 13.82 -5.99 16.81
C ALA A 177 12.39 -5.51 17.13
N VAL A 178 12.24 -4.62 18.10
CA VAL A 178 10.95 -4.03 18.49
C VAL A 178 10.38 -3.16 17.36
N SER A 179 11.20 -2.29 16.75
CA SER A 179 10.72 -1.34 15.75
C SER A 179 10.23 -2.02 14.48
N LEU A 180 10.94 -3.03 13.98
CA LEU A 180 10.52 -3.77 12.79
C LEU A 180 9.33 -4.70 13.09
N THR A 181 9.27 -5.30 14.28
CA THR A 181 8.08 -6.06 14.71
C THR A 181 6.86 -5.13 14.82
N ALA A 182 7.02 -3.92 15.36
CA ALA A 182 5.95 -2.92 15.39
C ALA A 182 5.52 -2.44 14.01
N ALA A 183 6.47 -2.35 13.06
CA ALA A 183 6.15 -2.04 11.66
C ALA A 183 5.26 -3.12 11.05
N VAL A 184 5.56 -4.41 11.30
CA VAL A 184 4.72 -5.53 10.89
C VAL A 184 3.34 -5.45 11.54
N ALA A 185 3.28 -5.31 12.87
CA ALA A 185 2.02 -5.24 13.61
C ALA A 185 1.12 -4.10 13.08
N ARG A 186 1.68 -2.92 12.84
CA ARG A 186 0.93 -1.80 12.25
C ARG A 186 0.48 -2.03 10.82
N ALA A 187 1.30 -2.68 10.00
CA ALA A 187 0.92 -3.01 8.63
C ALA A 187 -0.27 -3.98 8.58
N ILE A 188 -0.26 -5.01 9.41
CA ILE A 188 -1.31 -6.05 9.46
C ILE A 188 -2.57 -5.52 10.16
N ASP A 189 -2.45 -5.13 11.44
CA ASP A 189 -3.61 -4.81 12.27
C ASP A 189 -4.06 -3.34 12.22
N GLY A 190 -3.24 -2.47 11.70
CA GLY A 190 -3.56 -1.04 11.57
C GLY A 190 -4.06 -0.38 12.87
N GLY A 191 -3.41 0.69 13.29
CA GLY A 191 -3.78 1.40 14.52
C GLY A 191 -3.20 0.79 15.79
N VAL A 192 -2.34 -0.22 15.71
CA VAL A 192 -1.58 -0.75 16.85
C VAL A 192 -0.79 0.38 17.51
N LYS A 193 -0.80 0.39 18.84
CA LYS A 193 -0.08 1.38 19.62
C LYS A 193 1.42 1.15 19.52
N TYR A 194 2.10 2.09 18.90
CA TYR A 194 3.55 2.18 18.85
C TYR A 194 3.92 3.65 18.61
N ASP A 195 4.40 4.36 19.63
CA ASP A 195 4.71 5.78 19.58
C ASP A 195 6.20 6.08 19.72
N CYS A 196 7.04 5.07 19.51
CA CYS A 196 8.48 5.20 19.54
C CYS A 196 9.05 5.47 18.14
N MET A 197 10.18 6.14 18.10
CA MET A 197 10.92 6.50 16.91
C MET A 197 12.42 6.32 17.15
N PRO A 198 13.06 5.27 16.60
CA PRO A 198 14.50 5.16 16.58
C PRO A 198 15.13 6.32 15.84
N ILE A 199 16.24 6.86 16.35
CA ILE A 199 16.95 7.99 15.74
C ILE A 199 18.41 7.62 15.57
N PHE A 200 18.82 7.46 14.31
CA PHE A 200 20.21 7.11 13.98
C PHE A 200 21.07 8.38 13.94
N THR A 201 21.96 8.51 14.92
CA THR A 201 22.91 9.64 15.01
C THR A 201 24.30 9.21 14.56
N GLY A 202 24.96 10.05 13.76
CA GLY A 202 26.31 9.76 13.27
C GLY A 202 26.65 10.57 12.03
N LYS A 203 27.90 10.51 11.61
CA LYS A 203 28.44 11.30 10.50
C LYS A 203 27.59 11.17 9.22
N GLN A 204 27.61 12.22 8.41
CA GLN A 204 27.05 12.18 7.07
C GLN A 204 27.75 11.12 6.20
N GLY A 205 27.01 10.49 5.30
CA GLY A 205 27.57 9.52 4.35
C GLY A 205 27.70 8.07 4.88
N ILE A 206 27.32 7.79 6.12
CA ILE A 206 27.35 6.41 6.69
C ILE A 206 26.32 5.48 6.01
N GLY A 207 25.29 6.05 5.35
CA GLY A 207 24.26 5.27 4.69
C GLY A 207 22.95 5.10 5.49
N LYS A 208 22.70 5.92 6.51
CA LYS A 208 21.49 5.87 7.36
C LYS A 208 20.19 5.84 6.54
N SER A 209 20.00 6.84 5.68
CA SER A 209 18.79 6.96 4.83
C SER A 209 18.70 5.85 3.79
N THR A 210 19.83 5.47 3.19
CA THR A 210 19.88 4.34 2.23
C THR A 210 19.47 3.02 2.89
N PHE A 211 19.91 2.79 4.12
CA PHE A 211 19.54 1.62 4.91
C PHE A 211 18.03 1.58 5.16
N LEU A 212 17.43 2.69 5.59
CA LEU A 212 15.98 2.79 5.81
C LEU A 212 15.19 2.64 4.50
N ALA A 213 15.66 3.26 3.42
CA ALA A 213 15.02 3.14 2.11
C ALA A 213 14.98 1.69 1.61
N LYS A 214 16.08 0.94 1.78
CA LYS A 214 16.11 -0.48 1.42
C LYS A 214 15.18 -1.34 2.29
N LEU A 215 15.11 -1.07 3.59
CA LEU A 215 14.14 -1.74 4.47
C LEU A 215 12.70 -1.41 4.07
N GLY A 216 12.39 -0.15 3.79
CA GLY A 216 11.03 0.29 3.43
C GLY A 216 10.58 -0.12 2.04
N LYS A 217 11.52 -0.54 1.15
CA LYS A 217 11.24 -0.93 -0.25
C LYS A 217 10.41 0.17 -0.96
N GLU A 218 9.42 -0.21 -1.77
CA GLU A 218 8.50 0.72 -2.44
C GLU A 218 7.58 1.49 -1.49
N TRP A 219 7.49 1.10 -0.23
CA TRP A 219 6.69 1.79 0.81
C TRP A 219 7.54 2.69 1.71
N PHE A 220 8.77 3.00 1.33
CA PHE A 220 9.61 3.99 2.00
C PHE A 220 9.17 5.41 1.64
N SER A 221 9.29 6.33 2.59
CA SER A 221 9.13 7.77 2.33
C SER A 221 10.02 8.60 3.26
N ASP A 222 10.66 9.60 2.68
CA ASP A 222 11.40 10.67 3.34
C ASP A 222 10.74 12.05 3.13
N SER A 223 9.49 12.05 2.64
CA SER A 223 8.82 13.25 2.17
C SER A 223 8.12 14.04 3.28
N LEU A 224 8.05 13.52 4.52
CA LEU A 224 7.33 14.16 5.62
C LEU A 224 8.11 15.36 6.16
N GLN A 225 7.64 16.56 5.85
CA GLN A 225 8.27 17.82 6.25
C GLN A 225 7.60 18.53 7.43
N SER A 226 6.35 18.18 7.75
CA SER A 226 5.56 18.77 8.82
C SER A 226 4.79 17.69 9.56
N PHE A 227 4.51 17.94 10.84
CA PHE A 227 3.74 17.04 11.72
C PHE A 227 2.35 17.59 12.04
N GLU A 228 1.98 18.70 11.41
CA GLU A 228 0.74 19.41 11.67
C GLU A 228 -0.24 19.30 10.50
N GLY A 229 -1.50 19.40 10.83
CA GLY A 229 -2.57 19.49 9.85
C GLY A 229 -2.96 18.16 9.19
N LYS A 230 -3.82 18.30 8.20
CA LYS A 230 -4.35 17.22 7.37
C LYS A 230 -3.28 16.67 6.42
N GLU A 231 -2.46 17.55 5.88
CA GLU A 231 -1.43 17.23 4.88
C GLU A 231 -0.42 16.20 5.42
N ALA A 232 0.04 16.37 6.67
CA ALA A 232 0.91 15.40 7.32
C ALA A 232 0.31 13.99 7.37
N SER A 233 -1.00 13.91 7.65
CA SER A 233 -1.72 12.62 7.70
C SER A 233 -1.96 12.03 6.30
N GLU A 234 -2.11 12.85 5.27
CA GLU A 234 -2.24 12.41 3.89
C GLU A 234 -0.90 11.90 3.33
N MET A 235 0.22 12.55 3.67
CA MET A 235 1.56 12.18 3.19
C MET A 235 2.02 10.80 3.66
N ILE A 236 1.56 10.34 4.82
CA ILE A 236 1.92 9.01 5.35
C ILE A 236 1.00 7.89 4.85
N GLN A 237 0.00 8.18 4.01
CA GLN A 237 -0.86 7.13 3.45
C GLN A 237 -0.14 6.33 2.38
N GLY A 238 -0.12 5.02 2.56
CA GLY A 238 0.58 4.10 1.65
C GLY A 238 2.09 4.05 1.86
N THR A 239 2.59 4.66 2.95
CA THR A 239 3.98 4.50 3.37
C THR A 239 4.07 3.54 4.55
N TRP A 240 5.17 2.79 4.67
CA TRP A 240 5.42 1.84 5.74
C TRP A 240 6.53 2.30 6.66
N VAL A 241 7.67 2.63 6.09
CA VAL A 241 8.84 3.17 6.78
C VAL A 241 9.02 4.63 6.39
N ASN A 242 8.83 5.53 7.35
CA ASN A 242 9.01 6.97 7.12
C ASN A 242 10.30 7.44 7.78
N GLU A 243 11.16 8.09 7.01
CA GLU A 243 12.33 8.78 7.53
C GLU A 243 12.04 10.24 7.78
N LEU A 244 12.48 10.71 8.94
CA LEU A 244 12.59 12.11 9.30
C LEU A 244 14.06 12.48 9.27
N GLY A 245 14.48 13.03 8.14
CA GLY A 245 15.86 13.44 7.92
C GLY A 245 16.20 14.74 8.64
N GLU A 246 17.51 14.92 8.89
CA GLU A 246 18.09 16.17 9.39
C GLU A 246 17.42 16.70 10.66
N LEU A 247 17.19 15.81 11.63
CA LEU A 247 16.67 16.20 12.94
C LEU A 247 17.70 17.09 13.65
N THR A 248 17.70 18.38 13.29
CA THR A 248 18.55 19.40 13.91
C THR A 248 17.71 20.28 14.81
N TYR A 249 18.03 20.32 16.09
CA TYR A 249 17.56 21.29 17.08
C TYR A 249 16.06 21.64 17.04
N PHE A 250 15.19 20.67 17.33
CA PHE A 250 13.80 21.00 17.55
C PHE A 250 13.61 21.91 18.78
N SER A 251 12.81 22.92 18.61
CA SER A 251 12.26 23.67 19.73
C SER A 251 11.39 22.76 20.61
N LYS A 252 11.14 23.17 21.85
CA LYS A 252 10.26 22.43 22.75
C LYS A 252 8.84 22.26 22.16
N SER A 253 8.35 23.25 21.44
CA SER A 253 7.06 23.22 20.76
C SER A 253 7.04 22.15 19.68
N GLU A 254 8.03 22.13 18.79
CA GLU A 254 8.13 21.14 17.71
C GLU A 254 8.27 19.72 18.26
N THR A 255 9.09 19.53 19.31
CA THR A 255 9.22 18.23 19.99
C THR A 255 7.86 17.72 20.49
N ASN A 256 7.03 18.60 21.08
CA ASN A 256 5.71 18.22 21.56
C ASN A 256 4.75 17.89 20.40
N THR A 257 4.79 18.61 19.31
CA THR A 257 4.02 18.33 18.10
C THR A 257 4.38 16.95 17.52
N ILE A 258 5.69 16.63 17.43
CA ILE A 258 6.15 15.32 16.99
C ILE A 258 5.65 14.22 17.94
N LYS A 259 5.79 14.38 19.26
CA LYS A 259 5.29 13.43 20.26
C LYS A 259 3.78 13.18 20.11
N GLN A 260 2.99 14.23 19.90
CA GLN A 260 1.55 14.11 19.64
C GLN A 260 1.26 13.38 18.34
N PHE A 261 2.00 13.69 17.28
CA PHE A 261 1.86 13.03 15.99
C PHE A 261 2.21 11.55 16.08
N LEU A 262 3.34 11.17 16.69
CA LEU A 262 3.76 9.76 16.87
C LEU A 262 2.74 8.96 17.68
N SER A 263 2.10 9.59 18.68
CA SER A 263 1.16 8.92 19.57
C SER A 263 -0.19 8.57 18.95
N LYS A 264 -0.49 9.08 17.75
CA LYS A 264 -1.74 8.77 17.05
C LYS A 264 -1.75 7.33 16.60
N THR A 265 -2.84 6.64 16.86
CA THR A 265 -3.14 5.31 16.31
C THR A 265 -3.97 5.39 15.03
N HIS A 266 -4.66 6.51 14.84
CA HIS A 266 -5.52 6.79 13.70
C HIS A 266 -5.39 8.25 13.30
N ASP A 267 -5.53 8.50 12.01
CA ASP A 267 -5.67 9.82 11.44
C ASP A 267 -7.12 10.05 11.01
N ILE A 268 -7.66 11.25 11.25
CA ILE A 268 -9.06 11.58 10.96
C ILE A 268 -9.05 12.77 10.00
N TYR A 269 -9.43 12.55 8.77
CA TYR A 269 -9.52 13.62 7.78
C TYR A 269 -10.48 13.24 6.63
N ARG A 270 -10.81 14.21 5.81
CA ARG A 270 -11.59 14.03 4.59
C ARG A 270 -10.63 14.06 3.40
N ARG A 271 -10.59 13.00 2.61
CA ARG A 271 -9.79 12.93 1.37
C ARG A 271 -10.18 14.07 0.43
N ALA A 272 -9.27 14.43 -0.46
CA ALA A 272 -9.62 15.27 -1.61
C ALA A 272 -10.78 14.60 -2.37
N TYR A 273 -11.81 15.39 -2.69
CA TYR A 273 -13.07 14.92 -3.32
C TYR A 273 -13.92 13.93 -2.49
N GLY A 274 -13.49 13.53 -1.30
CA GLY A 274 -14.30 12.71 -0.37
C GLY A 274 -15.52 13.48 0.14
N ARG A 275 -16.65 12.79 0.32
CA ARG A 275 -17.89 13.40 0.84
C ARG A 275 -17.96 13.42 2.36
N VAL A 276 -17.26 12.49 3.02
CA VAL A 276 -17.28 12.31 4.47
C VAL A 276 -15.88 12.33 5.07
N THR A 277 -15.79 12.68 6.34
CA THR A 277 -14.58 12.51 7.15
C THR A 277 -14.51 11.07 7.59
N GLU A 278 -13.36 10.43 7.38
CA GLU A 278 -13.14 9.03 7.73
C GLU A 278 -11.97 8.87 8.69
N LYS A 279 -11.96 7.76 9.39
CA LYS A 279 -10.91 7.37 10.33
C LYS A 279 -10.00 6.33 9.68
N TYR A 280 -8.73 6.69 9.50
CA TYR A 280 -7.72 5.83 8.86
C TYR A 280 -6.79 5.27 9.94
N PRO A 281 -6.73 3.95 10.12
CA PRO A 281 -5.79 3.34 11.04
C PRO A 281 -4.36 3.59 10.56
N ARG A 282 -3.48 3.99 11.47
CA ARG A 282 -2.08 4.23 11.14
C ARG A 282 -1.36 2.91 10.92
N ARG A 283 -0.69 2.77 9.76
CA ARG A 283 -0.04 1.53 9.32
C ARG A 283 1.47 1.66 9.14
N CYS A 284 2.04 2.82 9.46
CA CYS A 284 3.44 3.13 9.27
C CYS A 284 4.19 3.30 10.60
N VAL A 285 5.51 3.22 10.53
CA VAL A 285 6.45 3.56 11.59
C VAL A 285 7.37 4.70 11.14
N PHE A 286 8.04 5.32 12.11
CA PHE A 286 8.90 6.48 11.89
C PHE A 286 10.30 6.18 12.40
N PHE A 287 11.30 6.62 11.63
CA PHE A 287 12.70 6.62 11.98
C PHE A 287 13.25 8.02 11.81
N GLY A 288 14.14 8.43 12.68
CA GLY A 288 14.86 9.69 12.57
C GLY A 288 16.28 9.49 12.13
N THR A 289 16.84 10.46 11.40
CA THR A 289 18.28 10.53 11.14
C THR A 289 18.81 11.91 11.52
N SER A 290 19.98 11.94 12.16
CA SER A 290 20.68 13.17 12.53
C SER A 290 22.18 13.02 12.34
N ASN A 291 22.83 14.13 12.00
CA ASN A 291 24.30 14.23 11.99
C ASN A 291 24.84 14.72 13.35
N ASP A 292 23.97 15.22 14.21
CA ASP A 292 24.30 15.74 15.52
C ASP A 292 23.83 14.78 16.64
N ARG A 293 24.68 14.59 17.66
CA ARG A 293 24.37 13.78 18.84
C ARG A 293 23.44 14.51 19.81
N GLU A 294 23.43 15.83 19.81
CA GLU A 294 22.68 16.69 20.75
C GLU A 294 21.35 17.22 20.16
N PHE A 295 20.68 16.47 19.32
CA PHE A 295 19.42 16.88 18.66
C PHE A 295 18.24 17.07 19.63
N LEU A 296 18.25 16.45 20.83
CA LEU A 296 17.23 16.59 21.86
C LEU A 296 17.75 17.43 23.04
N ARG A 297 17.31 18.69 23.12
CA ARG A 297 17.64 19.59 24.25
C ARG A 297 16.77 19.37 25.49
N ASP A 298 15.56 18.87 25.34
CA ASP A 298 14.64 18.63 26.44
C ASP A 298 14.75 17.17 26.93
N LYS A 299 15.18 17.02 28.18
CA LYS A 299 15.34 15.71 28.82
C LYS A 299 14.03 15.10 29.33
N THR A 300 12.91 15.83 29.23
CA THR A 300 11.62 15.38 29.77
C THR A 300 10.74 14.73 28.70
N GLY A 301 10.23 13.54 28.98
CA GLY A 301 9.28 12.83 28.12
C GLY A 301 9.88 12.24 26.83
N ASN A 302 11.17 11.99 26.81
CA ASN A 302 11.90 11.50 25.63
C ASN A 302 11.82 9.99 25.42
N ARG A 303 11.03 9.24 26.21
CA ARG A 303 10.86 7.79 26.09
C ARG A 303 10.43 7.32 24.69
N ARG A 304 9.91 8.24 23.86
CA ARG A 304 9.50 7.92 22.47
C ARG A 304 10.66 7.99 21.48
N PHE A 305 11.71 8.70 21.81
CA PHE A 305 12.87 8.87 20.94
C PHE A 305 13.97 7.92 21.40
N TRP A 306 14.34 7.02 20.53
CA TRP A 306 15.34 6.00 20.80
C TRP A 306 16.62 6.28 20.04
N PRO A 307 17.55 7.12 20.61
CA PRO A 307 18.78 7.47 19.94
C PRO A 307 19.73 6.27 19.86
N VAL A 308 20.22 5.99 18.67
CA VAL A 308 21.25 4.99 18.42
C VAL A 308 22.39 5.64 17.68
N GLU A 309 23.58 5.61 18.27
CA GLU A 309 24.78 6.08 17.62
C GLU A 309 25.29 5.03 16.63
N VAL A 310 25.51 5.46 15.36
CA VAL A 310 25.99 4.61 14.27
C VAL A 310 27.31 5.13 13.71
N GLY A 311 28.09 4.23 13.09
CA GLY A 311 29.42 4.56 12.57
C GLY A 311 30.49 4.69 13.65
N THR A 312 30.26 4.16 14.84
CA THR A 312 31.25 4.03 15.93
C THR A 312 32.23 2.91 15.64
N LEU A 313 31.74 1.84 15.04
CA LEU A 313 32.49 0.67 14.60
C LEU A 313 32.48 0.55 13.08
N LYS A 314 33.38 -0.26 12.53
CA LYS A 314 33.37 -0.57 11.09
C LYS A 314 32.27 -1.58 10.79
N PRO A 315 31.32 -1.29 9.89
CA PRO A 315 30.33 -2.27 9.45
C PRO A 315 30.97 -3.53 8.87
N THR A 316 30.38 -4.68 9.11
CA THR A 316 30.84 -5.99 8.60
C THR A 316 30.17 -6.37 7.30
N LYS A 317 29.01 -5.79 7.01
CA LYS A 317 28.22 -5.98 5.79
C LYS A 317 28.03 -4.68 5.03
N LYS A 318 27.70 -4.78 3.75
CA LYS A 318 27.45 -3.65 2.86
C LYS A 318 25.96 -3.43 2.70
N ILE A 319 25.54 -2.14 2.74
CA ILE A 319 24.14 -1.75 2.46
C ILE A 319 23.77 -2.10 1.00
N PHE A 320 24.71 -1.95 0.07
CA PHE A 320 24.53 -2.38 -1.31
C PHE A 320 25.04 -3.81 -1.49
N GLY A 321 24.16 -4.70 -1.92
CA GLY A 321 24.44 -6.13 -2.14
C GLY A 321 23.99 -6.99 -0.96
N ASP A 322 24.64 -6.89 0.22
CA ASP A 322 24.31 -7.78 1.33
C ASP A 322 22.90 -7.53 1.86
N LEU A 323 22.50 -6.26 2.09
CA LEU A 323 21.18 -5.93 2.57
C LEU A 323 20.10 -6.26 1.52
N ASP A 324 20.38 -6.06 0.23
CA ASP A 324 19.44 -6.40 -0.85
C ASP A 324 19.08 -7.90 -0.83
N ASN A 325 20.02 -8.75 -0.45
CA ASN A 325 19.82 -10.19 -0.34
C ASN A 325 19.17 -10.64 0.98
N GLU A 326 19.26 -9.81 2.03
CA GLU A 326 18.78 -10.17 3.37
C GLU A 326 17.48 -9.48 3.78
N VAL A 327 17.05 -8.42 3.09
CA VAL A 327 15.89 -7.61 3.49
C VAL A 327 14.61 -8.44 3.67
N ASP A 328 14.37 -9.40 2.79
CA ASP A 328 13.19 -10.26 2.90
C ASP A 328 13.29 -11.20 4.11
N GLN A 329 14.48 -11.67 4.46
CA GLN A 329 14.70 -12.49 5.66
C GLN A 329 14.64 -11.69 6.96
N ILE A 330 15.03 -10.41 6.92
CA ILE A 330 14.87 -9.47 8.03
C ILE A 330 13.37 -9.26 8.32
N TRP A 331 12.58 -9.04 7.29
CA TRP A 331 11.13 -8.90 7.44
C TRP A 331 10.43 -10.21 7.79
N ALA A 332 10.91 -11.35 7.29
CA ALA A 332 10.40 -12.66 7.68
C ALA A 332 10.63 -12.95 9.17
N GLU A 333 11.80 -12.56 9.73
CA GLU A 333 12.06 -12.63 11.18
C GLU A 333 11.12 -11.70 11.96
N ALA A 334 10.95 -10.45 11.53
CA ALA A 334 10.05 -9.50 12.18
C ALA A 334 8.59 -9.98 12.13
N TYR A 335 8.16 -10.58 11.03
CA TYR A 335 6.84 -11.18 10.89
C TYR A 335 6.66 -12.37 11.83
N ASN A 336 7.66 -13.24 11.96
CA ASN A 336 7.64 -14.33 12.94
C ASN A 336 7.54 -13.79 14.38
N ASN A 337 8.29 -12.74 14.74
CA ASN A 337 8.21 -12.11 16.06
C ASN A 337 6.80 -11.58 16.34
N TYR A 338 6.15 -10.96 15.37
CA TYR A 338 4.75 -10.52 15.45
C TYR A 338 3.81 -11.71 15.68
N VAL A 339 3.95 -12.80 14.93
CA VAL A 339 3.08 -14.00 15.02
C VAL A 339 3.18 -14.67 16.39
N ILE A 340 4.38 -14.72 16.99
CA ILE A 340 4.55 -15.28 18.33
C ILE A 340 4.19 -14.30 19.47
N GLY A 341 3.75 -13.08 19.15
CA GLY A 341 3.30 -12.09 20.12
C GLY A 341 4.41 -11.40 20.87
N MET A 342 5.54 -11.07 20.22
CA MET A 342 6.61 -10.28 20.83
C MET A 342 6.10 -8.93 21.31
N ASP A 343 6.47 -8.50 22.50
CA ASP A 343 6.17 -7.18 23.04
C ASP A 343 6.77 -6.06 22.19
N LEU A 344 6.03 -4.94 22.05
CA LEU A 344 6.44 -3.77 21.28
C LEU A 344 7.05 -2.66 22.15
N GLU A 345 7.64 -3.05 23.27
CA GLU A 345 8.34 -2.16 24.21
C GLU A 345 9.75 -2.70 24.45
N LEU A 346 10.68 -1.82 24.80
CA LEU A 346 12.01 -2.25 25.24
C LEU A 346 11.91 -2.93 26.60
N SER A 347 12.78 -3.89 26.84
CA SER A 347 12.89 -4.51 28.15
C SER A 347 13.42 -3.54 29.22
N ASP A 348 13.22 -3.87 30.48
CA ASP A 348 13.75 -3.07 31.60
C ASP A 348 15.29 -3.04 31.63
N GLU A 349 15.94 -3.96 30.90
CA GLU A 349 17.40 -4.06 30.81
C GLU A 349 17.97 -3.20 29.68
N ALA A 350 17.15 -2.75 28.72
CA ALA A 350 17.54 -1.92 27.58
C ALA A 350 17.41 -0.42 27.89
#